data_5b147cb1f1c10065582475bd27f29460
#
_entry.id   5b147cb1f1c10065582475bd27f29460
#
_cell.length_a   1.000
_cell.length_b   1.000
_cell.length_c   1.000
_cell.angle_alpha   90.00
_cell.angle_beta   90.00
_cell.angle_gamma   90.00
#
_symmetry.space_group_name_H-M   'P 1'
#
loop_
_entity.id
_entity.type
_entity.pdbx_description
1 polymer ?
#
loop_
_entity_poly.entity_id
_entity_poly.type
_entity_poly.pdbx_seq_one_letter_code
_entity_poly.pdbx_strand_id
1 'polypeptide(L)'
;MISHQPAKVRFDGRRVRRHRNRQRIVAAMLELVRAGVISPSAEEVAHQAGVGLRTVFRHFDDMDSLYREMAETMRRELQPIVAAPFASEDWKGKLDEMLERRARLFERAMPFKNAADVHRHRSAFLRKDYETMRSEERAALASALLPELKNDKKFFAALDHALSFSTWQHLRRDQKLAPAQARQTIQFAMRSLIGAVGK
;
A
#
# COMPACT_ATOMS: atom_id res chain seq x y z
N MET A 1 15.38 7.44 58.78
CA MET A 1 15.69 6.73 57.51
C MET A 1 14.41 6.13 56.96
N ILE A 2 13.81 6.79 55.98
CA ILE A 2 12.55 6.32 55.34
C ILE A 2 12.97 5.66 54.03
N SER A 3 12.85 4.31 54.02
CA SER A 3 13.17 3.48 52.84
C SER A 3 12.07 3.64 51.80
N HIS A 4 12.39 4.26 50.68
CA HIS A 4 11.51 4.41 49.53
C HIS A 4 11.66 3.16 48.68
N GLN A 5 10.70 2.20 48.76
CA GLN A 5 10.62 1.08 47.84
C GLN A 5 10.04 1.57 46.52
N PRO A 6 10.70 1.30 45.37
CA PRO A 6 10.13 1.65 44.07
C PRO A 6 8.92 0.79 43.78
N ALA A 7 7.82 1.43 43.37
CA ALA A 7 6.59 0.76 42.95
C ALA A 7 6.87 -0.20 41.80
N LYS A 8 6.66 -1.51 42.00
CA LYS A 8 6.68 -2.52 40.94
C LYS A 8 5.59 -2.18 39.89
N VAL A 9 5.99 -1.75 38.72
CA VAL A 9 5.11 -1.64 37.54
C VAL A 9 4.57 -3.05 37.26
N ARG A 10 3.34 -3.33 37.67
CA ARG A 10 2.63 -4.56 37.33
C ARG A 10 2.38 -4.51 35.82
N PHE A 11 3.22 -5.20 35.06
CA PHE A 11 2.93 -5.48 33.63
C PHE A 11 1.58 -6.23 33.57
N ASP A 12 0.55 -5.56 33.05
CA ASP A 12 -0.76 -6.17 32.90
C ASP A 12 -0.70 -7.23 31.79
N GLY A 13 -0.45 -8.49 32.19
CA GLY A 13 -0.30 -9.61 31.28
C GLY A 13 -1.56 -9.88 30.42
N ARG A 14 -2.73 -9.33 30.80
CA ARG A 14 -3.95 -9.37 29.99
C ARG A 14 -3.83 -8.41 28.81
N ARG A 15 -3.31 -7.21 29.03
CA ARG A 15 -3.13 -6.18 28.01
C ARG A 15 -2.08 -6.62 26.98
N VAL A 16 -0.98 -7.21 27.44
CA VAL A 16 0.07 -7.76 26.56
C VAL A 16 -0.47 -8.90 25.69
N ARG A 17 -1.22 -9.85 26.29
CA ARG A 17 -1.86 -10.95 25.55
C ARG A 17 -2.89 -10.45 24.54
N ARG A 18 -3.69 -9.46 24.92
CA ARG A 18 -4.67 -8.84 24.01
C ARG A 18 -3.97 -8.21 22.80
N HIS A 19 -2.91 -7.44 23.03
CA HIS A 19 -2.13 -6.82 21.94
C HIS A 19 -1.49 -7.87 21.02
N ARG A 20 -0.87 -8.91 21.60
CA ARG A 20 -0.26 -10.01 20.82
C ARG A 20 -1.27 -10.75 19.95
N ASN A 21 -2.45 -11.07 20.47
CA ASN A 21 -3.49 -11.72 19.68
C ASN A 21 -4.00 -10.83 18.55
N ARG A 22 -4.17 -9.52 18.77
CA ARG A 22 -4.53 -8.57 17.73
C ARG A 22 -3.51 -8.58 16.60
N GLN A 23 -2.21 -8.50 16.93
CA GLN A 23 -1.13 -8.56 15.94
C GLN A 23 -1.10 -9.89 15.17
N ARG A 24 -1.33 -11.03 15.85
CA ARG A 24 -1.39 -12.35 15.20
C ARG A 24 -2.52 -12.44 14.19
N ILE A 25 -3.70 -11.89 14.50
CA ILE A 25 -4.85 -11.86 13.60
C ILE A 25 -4.55 -11.01 12.36
N VAL A 26 -3.94 -9.84 12.53
CA VAL A 26 -3.53 -8.98 11.40
C VAL A 26 -2.46 -9.67 10.55
N ALA A 27 -1.46 -10.28 11.16
CA ALA A 27 -0.41 -11.03 10.45
C ALA A 27 -1.01 -12.18 9.64
N ALA A 28 -1.94 -12.96 10.23
CA ALA A 28 -2.63 -14.05 9.55
C ALA A 28 -3.43 -13.57 8.33
N MET A 29 -4.14 -12.44 8.45
CA MET A 29 -4.84 -11.82 7.33
C MET A 29 -3.88 -11.43 6.21
N LEU A 30 -2.75 -10.80 6.55
CA LEU A 30 -1.71 -10.42 5.60
C LEU A 30 -1.11 -11.64 4.89
N GLU A 31 -0.87 -12.74 5.61
CA GLU A 31 -0.34 -13.98 5.05
C GLU A 31 -1.31 -14.63 4.06
N LEU A 32 -2.60 -14.73 4.41
CA LEU A 32 -3.64 -15.25 3.51
C LEU A 32 -3.72 -14.44 2.21
N VAL A 33 -3.73 -13.12 2.32
CA VAL A 33 -3.76 -12.23 1.16
C VAL A 33 -2.48 -12.36 0.31
N ARG A 34 -1.30 -12.48 0.93
CA ARG A 34 -0.03 -12.74 0.21
C ARG A 34 -0.04 -14.09 -0.50
N ALA A 35 -0.69 -15.10 0.09
CA ALA A 35 -0.88 -16.42 -0.51
C ALA A 35 -1.92 -16.43 -1.65
N GLY A 36 -2.56 -15.28 -1.94
CA GLY A 36 -3.50 -15.13 -3.06
C GLY A 36 -4.98 -15.29 -2.68
N VAL A 37 -5.30 -15.41 -1.39
CA VAL A 37 -6.71 -15.42 -0.93
C VAL A 37 -7.25 -13.99 -1.05
N ILE A 38 -8.13 -13.78 -2.04
CA ILE A 38 -8.62 -12.42 -2.36
C ILE A 38 -9.60 -11.90 -1.31
N SER A 39 -10.38 -12.79 -0.69
CA SER A 39 -11.42 -12.44 0.30
C SER A 39 -11.39 -13.42 1.48
N PRO A 40 -10.36 -13.33 2.37
CA PRO A 40 -10.30 -14.21 3.53
C PRO A 40 -11.52 -14.03 4.44
N SER A 41 -12.16 -15.13 4.82
CA SER A 41 -13.23 -15.14 5.81
C SER A 41 -12.67 -14.98 7.23
N ALA A 42 -13.52 -14.60 8.19
CA ALA A 42 -13.11 -14.53 9.60
C ALA A 42 -12.68 -15.89 10.16
N GLU A 43 -13.26 -16.99 9.66
CA GLU A 43 -12.90 -18.37 10.00
C GLU A 43 -11.50 -18.72 9.50
N GLU A 44 -11.17 -18.41 8.24
CA GLU A 44 -9.85 -18.64 7.68
C GLU A 44 -8.78 -17.83 8.41
N VAL A 45 -9.07 -16.57 8.73
CA VAL A 45 -8.18 -15.71 9.54
C VAL A 45 -8.00 -16.26 10.95
N ALA A 46 -9.06 -16.74 11.60
CA ALA A 46 -9.00 -17.35 12.93
C ALA A 46 -8.13 -18.61 12.91
N HIS A 47 -8.33 -19.47 11.93
CA HIS A 47 -7.57 -20.72 11.74
C HIS A 47 -6.07 -20.39 11.51
N GLN A 48 -5.76 -19.51 10.57
CA GLN A 48 -4.39 -19.08 10.27
C GLN A 48 -3.70 -18.42 11.48
N ALA A 49 -4.44 -17.63 12.26
CA ALA A 49 -3.93 -16.99 13.47
C ALA A 49 -3.78 -17.96 14.65
N GLY A 50 -4.31 -19.19 14.58
CA GLY A 50 -4.36 -20.13 15.71
C GLY A 50 -5.15 -19.60 16.90
N VAL A 51 -6.31 -18.97 16.62
CA VAL A 51 -7.23 -18.43 17.64
C VAL A 51 -8.66 -18.89 17.34
N GLY A 52 -9.54 -18.87 18.35
CA GLY A 52 -10.98 -19.13 18.08
C GLY A 52 -11.62 -17.94 17.35
N LEU A 53 -12.64 -18.23 16.51
CA LEU A 53 -13.43 -17.23 15.78
C LEU A 53 -13.98 -16.12 16.69
N ARG A 54 -14.49 -16.48 17.88
CA ARG A 54 -14.93 -15.52 18.92
C ARG A 54 -13.78 -14.55 19.33
N THR A 55 -12.54 -14.99 19.27
CA THR A 55 -11.40 -14.13 19.57
C THR A 55 -11.17 -13.08 18.48
N VAL A 56 -11.38 -13.44 17.22
CA VAL A 56 -11.32 -12.47 16.10
C VAL A 56 -12.35 -11.36 16.34
N PHE A 57 -13.63 -11.70 16.52
CA PHE A 57 -14.71 -10.72 16.76
C PHE A 57 -14.59 -9.96 18.10
N ARG A 58 -13.86 -10.47 19.08
CA ARG A 58 -13.53 -9.71 20.29
C ARG A 58 -12.47 -8.64 20.05
N HIS A 59 -11.62 -8.78 19.04
CA HIS A 59 -10.56 -7.84 18.69
C HIS A 59 -10.94 -6.89 17.55
N PHE A 60 -11.86 -7.32 16.69
CA PHE A 60 -12.33 -6.58 15.53
C PHE A 60 -13.84 -6.70 15.45
N ASP A 61 -14.52 -5.56 15.52
CA ASP A 61 -15.98 -5.50 15.53
C ASP A 61 -16.56 -6.01 14.21
N ASP A 62 -15.81 -5.81 13.12
CA ASP A 62 -16.15 -6.25 11.77
C ASP A 62 -14.86 -6.46 10.93
N MET A 63 -15.04 -6.93 9.71
CA MET A 63 -13.93 -7.10 8.75
C MET A 63 -13.33 -5.77 8.30
N ASP A 64 -14.10 -4.68 8.30
CA ASP A 64 -13.59 -3.33 7.96
C ASP A 64 -12.52 -2.87 8.97
N SER A 65 -12.71 -3.14 10.25
CA SER A 65 -11.73 -2.82 11.29
C SER A 65 -10.44 -3.64 11.14
N LEU A 66 -10.53 -4.88 10.64
CA LEU A 66 -9.39 -5.72 10.30
C LEU A 66 -8.67 -5.22 9.03
N TYR A 67 -9.41 -4.84 7.99
CA TYR A 67 -8.84 -4.21 6.78
C TYR A 67 -8.10 -2.91 7.11
N ARG A 68 -8.60 -2.12 8.04
CA ARG A 68 -7.94 -0.90 8.53
C ARG A 68 -6.56 -1.19 9.14
N GLU A 69 -6.48 -2.14 10.04
CA GLU A 69 -5.20 -2.53 10.66
C GLU A 69 -4.22 -3.13 9.64
N MET A 70 -4.75 -3.90 8.70
CA MET A 70 -3.95 -4.44 7.59
C MET A 70 -3.38 -3.31 6.73
N ALA A 71 -4.20 -2.33 6.33
CA ALA A 71 -3.78 -1.19 5.54
C ALA A 71 -2.73 -0.34 6.27
N GLU A 72 -2.93 -0.09 7.58
CA GLU A 72 -1.96 0.63 8.41
C GLU A 72 -0.62 -0.12 8.53
N THR A 73 -0.66 -1.44 8.63
CA THR A 73 0.56 -2.27 8.69
C THR A 73 1.30 -2.21 7.36
N MET A 74 0.59 -2.37 6.23
CA MET A 74 1.17 -2.23 4.90
C MET A 74 1.75 -0.84 4.66
N ARG A 75 1.06 0.21 5.07
CA ARG A 75 1.54 1.59 4.95
C ARG A 75 2.87 1.77 5.69
N ARG A 76 2.99 1.25 6.90
CA ARG A 76 4.26 1.28 7.68
C ARG A 76 5.37 0.49 7.00
N GLU A 77 5.08 -0.71 6.46
CA GLU A 77 6.06 -1.53 5.74
C GLU A 77 6.56 -0.86 4.45
N LEU A 78 5.69 -0.11 3.76
CA LEU A 78 6.01 0.52 2.49
C LEU A 78 6.58 1.94 2.65
N GLN A 79 6.42 2.55 3.82
CA GLN A 79 6.87 3.91 4.11
C GLN A 79 8.33 4.19 3.72
N PRO A 80 9.31 3.31 3.99
CA PRO A 80 10.70 3.56 3.59
C PRO A 80 10.88 3.68 2.07
N ILE A 81 10.05 2.99 1.27
CA ILE A 81 10.08 3.08 -0.19
C ILE A 81 9.44 4.40 -0.64
N VAL A 82 8.32 4.78 0.00
CA VAL A 82 7.56 5.99 -0.37
C VAL A 82 8.34 7.25 0.00
N ALA A 83 8.91 7.29 1.20
CA ALA A 83 9.56 8.48 1.75
C ALA A 83 11.01 8.69 1.30
N ALA A 84 11.60 7.76 0.54
CA ALA A 84 12.97 7.91 0.07
C ALA A 84 13.09 9.18 -0.79
N PRO A 85 14.08 10.07 -0.55
CA PRO A 85 14.31 11.24 -1.38
C PRO A 85 14.70 10.82 -2.82
N PHE A 86 14.53 11.72 -3.78
CA PHE A 86 15.09 11.54 -5.11
C PHE A 86 16.58 11.85 -5.07
N ALA A 87 17.38 11.05 -5.76
CA ALA A 87 18.80 11.30 -5.95
C ALA A 87 19.05 12.27 -7.13
N SER A 88 18.21 12.17 -8.16
CA SER A 88 18.26 13.04 -9.35
C SER A 88 17.77 14.45 -9.01
N GLU A 89 18.45 15.46 -9.54
CA GLU A 89 18.05 16.86 -9.41
C GLU A 89 17.03 17.25 -10.48
N ASP A 90 17.22 16.74 -11.71
CA ASP A 90 16.35 17.05 -12.84
C ASP A 90 15.05 16.22 -12.80
N TRP A 91 14.01 16.79 -13.41
CA TRP A 91 12.67 16.19 -13.39
C TRP A 91 12.54 14.86 -14.16
N LYS A 92 13.34 14.65 -15.22
CA LYS A 92 13.33 13.40 -16.00
C LYS A 92 13.93 12.26 -15.19
N GLY A 93 15.06 12.52 -14.53
CA GLY A 93 15.68 11.58 -13.61
C GLY A 93 14.74 11.24 -12.43
N LYS A 94 14.04 12.24 -11.86
CA LYS A 94 13.03 12.03 -10.81
C LYS A 94 11.89 11.12 -11.29
N LEU A 95 11.46 11.23 -12.55
CA LEU A 95 10.44 10.35 -13.11
C LEU A 95 10.95 8.91 -13.30
N ASP A 96 12.17 8.72 -13.75
CA ASP A 96 12.77 7.38 -13.87
C ASP A 96 12.89 6.72 -12.47
N GLU A 97 13.36 7.45 -11.46
CA GLU A 97 13.40 6.97 -10.08
C GLU A 97 12.00 6.69 -9.51
N MET A 98 11.01 7.52 -9.84
CA MET A 98 9.62 7.30 -9.44
C MET A 98 9.07 6.02 -10.04
N LEU A 99 9.34 5.73 -11.31
CA LEU A 99 8.95 4.48 -11.95
C LEU A 99 9.56 3.27 -11.24
N GLU A 100 10.87 3.29 -10.96
CA GLU A 100 11.55 2.23 -10.22
C GLU A 100 10.96 2.02 -8.82
N ARG A 101 10.67 3.10 -8.12
CA ARG A 101 10.06 3.10 -6.80
C ARG A 101 8.65 2.53 -6.83
N ARG A 102 7.82 3.00 -7.79
CA ARG A 102 6.44 2.52 -7.97
C ARG A 102 6.39 1.04 -8.37
N ALA A 103 7.29 0.58 -9.23
CA ALA A 103 7.37 -0.83 -9.61
C ALA A 103 7.59 -1.73 -8.37
N ARG A 104 8.56 -1.39 -7.50
CA ARG A 104 8.82 -2.12 -6.25
C ARG A 104 7.65 -2.05 -5.27
N LEU A 105 7.03 -0.89 -5.15
CA LEU A 105 5.89 -0.65 -4.28
C LEU A 105 4.66 -1.43 -4.75
N PHE A 106 4.35 -1.39 -6.05
CA PHE A 106 3.20 -2.05 -6.63
C PHE A 106 3.31 -3.57 -6.58
N GLU A 107 4.49 -4.16 -6.81
CA GLU A 107 4.67 -5.61 -6.64
C GLU A 107 4.36 -6.05 -5.19
N ARG A 108 4.84 -5.30 -4.20
CA ARG A 108 4.57 -5.62 -2.79
C ARG A 108 3.11 -5.38 -2.39
N ALA A 109 2.50 -4.33 -2.91
CA ALA A 109 1.14 -3.94 -2.57
C ALA A 109 0.06 -4.71 -3.37
N MET A 110 0.40 -5.32 -4.51
CA MET A 110 -0.56 -5.92 -5.44
C MET A 110 -1.54 -6.91 -4.79
N PRO A 111 -1.12 -7.88 -3.96
CA PRO A 111 -2.05 -8.80 -3.32
C PRO A 111 -3.09 -8.05 -2.45
N PHE A 112 -2.65 -7.04 -1.71
CA PHE A 112 -3.50 -6.25 -0.81
C PHE A 112 -4.46 -5.33 -1.55
N LYS A 113 -3.97 -4.67 -2.62
CA LYS A 113 -4.81 -3.82 -3.47
C LYS A 113 -5.89 -4.66 -4.16
N ASN A 114 -5.55 -5.86 -4.62
CA ASN A 114 -6.52 -6.77 -5.23
C ASN A 114 -7.59 -7.21 -4.22
N ALA A 115 -7.21 -7.58 -3.01
CA ALA A 115 -8.15 -7.94 -1.95
C ALA A 115 -9.02 -6.75 -1.54
N ALA A 116 -8.44 -5.55 -1.39
CA ALA A 116 -9.17 -4.33 -1.08
C ALA A 116 -10.17 -3.94 -2.16
N ASP A 117 -9.83 -4.09 -3.44
CA ASP A 117 -10.69 -3.72 -4.57
C ASP A 117 -12.00 -4.49 -4.60
N VAL A 118 -11.99 -5.79 -4.22
CA VAL A 118 -13.22 -6.61 -4.14
C VAL A 118 -14.21 -6.07 -3.12
N HIS A 119 -13.72 -5.50 -2.03
CA HIS A 119 -14.55 -5.01 -0.92
C HIS A 119 -14.77 -3.49 -0.93
N ARG A 120 -14.04 -2.73 -1.76
CA ARG A 120 -14.06 -1.27 -1.78
C ARG A 120 -15.45 -0.68 -1.97
N HIS A 121 -16.30 -1.29 -2.79
CA HIS A 121 -17.66 -0.80 -3.04
C HIS A 121 -18.60 -0.93 -1.82
N ARG A 122 -18.29 -1.82 -0.86
CA ARG A 122 -19.06 -2.04 0.37
C ARG A 122 -18.42 -1.42 1.61
N SER A 123 -17.14 -1.07 1.56
CA SER A 123 -16.38 -0.50 2.67
C SER A 123 -16.15 0.99 2.50
N ALA A 124 -16.65 1.79 3.43
CA ALA A 124 -16.39 3.23 3.45
C ALA A 124 -14.91 3.52 3.74
N PHE A 125 -14.29 2.70 4.58
CA PHE A 125 -12.86 2.82 4.87
C PHE A 125 -12.02 2.58 3.62
N LEU A 126 -12.23 1.47 2.90
CA LEU A 126 -11.42 1.13 1.72
C LEU A 126 -11.62 2.13 0.56
N ARG A 127 -12.81 2.72 0.41
CA ARG A 127 -13.00 3.83 -0.53
C ARG A 127 -12.14 5.03 -0.18
N LYS A 128 -12.19 5.46 1.08
CA LYS A 128 -11.45 6.61 1.58
C LYS A 128 -9.93 6.38 1.51
N ASP A 129 -9.47 5.20 1.87
CA ASP A 129 -8.06 4.80 1.79
C ASP A 129 -7.54 4.83 0.34
N TYR A 130 -8.35 4.31 -0.60
CA TYR A 130 -8.04 4.38 -2.03
C TYR A 130 -7.94 5.82 -2.56
N GLU A 131 -8.90 6.69 -2.20
CA GLU A 131 -8.89 8.11 -2.60
C GLU A 131 -7.66 8.83 -2.04
N THR A 132 -7.33 8.58 -0.77
CA THR A 132 -6.16 9.16 -0.12
C THR A 132 -4.87 8.73 -0.82
N MET A 133 -4.71 7.44 -1.06
CA MET A 133 -3.54 6.90 -1.76
C MET A 133 -3.41 7.48 -3.17
N ARG A 134 -4.51 7.58 -3.93
CA ARG A 134 -4.49 8.20 -5.28
C ARG A 134 -4.08 9.68 -5.22
N SER A 135 -4.57 10.40 -4.21
CA SER A 135 -4.17 11.80 -3.98
C SER A 135 -2.69 11.93 -3.67
N GLU A 136 -2.14 11.06 -2.82
CA GLU A 136 -0.72 11.01 -2.48
C GLU A 136 0.15 10.67 -3.69
N GLU A 137 -0.24 9.68 -4.51
CA GLU A 137 0.45 9.31 -5.75
C GLU A 137 0.51 10.48 -6.75
N ARG A 138 -0.59 11.24 -6.90
CA ARG A 138 -0.66 12.42 -7.76
C ARG A 138 0.15 13.59 -7.22
N ALA A 139 0.12 13.83 -5.92
CA ALA A 139 0.91 14.87 -5.28
C ALA A 139 2.41 14.60 -5.44
N ALA A 140 2.84 13.34 -5.27
CA ALA A 140 4.22 12.93 -5.50
C ALA A 140 4.65 13.15 -6.96
N LEU A 141 3.79 12.84 -7.94
CA LEU A 141 4.06 13.13 -9.35
C LEU A 141 4.17 14.64 -9.60
N ALA A 142 3.23 15.42 -9.08
CA ALA A 142 3.24 16.87 -9.24
C ALA A 142 4.50 17.53 -8.64
N SER A 143 5.04 16.97 -7.55
CA SER A 143 6.27 17.48 -6.92
C SER A 143 7.55 17.19 -7.71
N ALA A 144 7.51 16.19 -8.58
CA ALA A 144 8.65 15.81 -9.42
C ALA A 144 8.72 16.59 -10.74
N LEU A 145 7.64 17.28 -11.13
CA LEU A 145 7.52 17.97 -12.41
C LEU A 145 7.81 19.48 -12.31
N LEU A 146 8.25 20.05 -13.42
CA LEU A 146 8.32 21.51 -13.59
C LEU A 146 6.91 22.11 -13.56
N PRO A 147 6.76 23.39 -13.12
CA PRO A 147 5.46 24.06 -13.05
C PRO A 147 4.66 24.02 -14.36
N GLU A 148 5.32 24.25 -15.52
CA GLU A 148 4.71 24.24 -16.83
C GLU A 148 4.10 22.86 -17.16
N LEU A 149 4.85 21.79 -16.93
CA LEU A 149 4.43 20.41 -17.18
C LEU A 149 3.34 19.95 -16.23
N LYS A 150 3.41 20.37 -14.98
CA LYS A 150 2.38 20.10 -13.98
C LYS A 150 1.05 20.76 -14.35
N ASN A 151 1.07 21.95 -14.96
CA ASN A 151 -0.11 22.70 -15.36
C ASN A 151 -0.68 22.26 -16.72
N ASP A 152 0.07 21.53 -17.53
CA ASP A 152 -0.46 20.87 -18.73
C ASP A 152 -1.34 19.68 -18.30
N LYS A 153 -2.66 19.92 -18.29
CA LYS A 153 -3.65 18.92 -17.82
C LYS A 153 -3.61 17.62 -18.61
N LYS A 154 -3.33 17.68 -19.94
CA LYS A 154 -3.30 16.50 -20.80
C LYS A 154 -2.04 15.68 -20.54
N PHE A 155 -0.88 16.32 -20.52
CA PHE A 155 0.38 15.68 -20.21
C PHE A 155 0.35 15.04 -18.80
N PHE A 156 -0.08 15.81 -17.78
CA PHE A 156 -0.17 15.33 -16.42
C PHE A 156 -1.10 14.12 -16.28
N ALA A 157 -2.28 14.15 -16.91
CA ALA A 157 -3.24 13.04 -16.87
C ALA A 157 -2.69 11.79 -17.57
N ALA A 158 -2.03 11.94 -18.71
CA ALA A 158 -1.42 10.82 -19.42
C ALA A 158 -0.27 10.19 -18.64
N LEU A 159 0.57 11.01 -18.01
CA LEU A 159 1.69 10.56 -17.19
C LEU A 159 1.21 9.90 -15.89
N ASP A 160 0.20 10.48 -15.21
CA ASP A 160 -0.43 9.88 -14.04
C ASP A 160 -1.05 8.51 -14.36
N HIS A 161 -1.69 8.37 -15.53
CA HIS A 161 -2.22 7.10 -15.99
C HIS A 161 -1.10 6.09 -16.26
N ALA A 162 -0.07 6.47 -17.02
CA ALA A 162 1.06 5.58 -17.34
C ALA A 162 1.75 5.05 -16.08
N LEU A 163 1.92 5.90 -15.06
CA LEU A 163 2.57 5.57 -13.79
C LEU A 163 1.61 5.01 -12.72
N SER A 164 0.33 4.73 -13.06
CA SER A 164 -0.66 4.26 -12.10
C SER A 164 -0.51 2.79 -11.72
N PHE A 165 -1.06 2.41 -10.56
CA PHE A 165 -1.20 1.01 -10.18
C PHE A 165 -2.06 0.22 -11.19
N SER A 166 -3.12 0.82 -11.74
CA SER A 166 -4.00 0.16 -12.71
C SER A 166 -3.25 -0.24 -13.99
N THR A 167 -2.37 0.63 -14.49
CA THR A 167 -1.50 0.31 -15.63
C THR A 167 -0.53 -0.81 -15.27
N TRP A 168 0.11 -0.75 -14.10
CA TRP A 168 0.98 -1.80 -13.61
C TRP A 168 0.25 -3.14 -13.51
N GLN A 169 -0.90 -3.16 -12.85
CA GLN A 169 -1.74 -4.35 -12.68
C GLN A 169 -2.15 -4.96 -14.03
N HIS A 170 -2.59 -4.15 -14.99
CA HIS A 170 -2.92 -4.60 -16.34
C HIS A 170 -1.74 -5.29 -17.03
N LEU A 171 -0.56 -4.67 -17.03
CA LEU A 171 0.64 -5.26 -17.62
C LEU A 171 1.03 -6.58 -16.95
N ARG A 172 0.95 -6.64 -15.62
CA ARG A 172 1.35 -7.80 -14.81
C ARG A 172 0.36 -8.95 -14.85
N ARG A 173 -0.95 -8.68 -14.80
CA ARG A 173 -2.00 -9.71 -14.68
C ARG A 173 -2.62 -10.08 -16.01
N ASP A 174 -3.00 -9.10 -16.81
CA ASP A 174 -3.75 -9.34 -18.04
C ASP A 174 -2.79 -9.68 -19.18
N GLN A 175 -1.71 -8.90 -19.33
CA GLN A 175 -0.67 -9.18 -20.33
C GLN A 175 0.41 -10.16 -19.85
N LYS A 176 0.42 -10.55 -18.57
CA LYS A 176 1.35 -11.51 -17.95
C LYS A 176 2.84 -11.17 -18.13
N LEU A 177 3.16 -9.89 -18.29
CA LEU A 177 4.53 -9.44 -18.42
C LEU A 177 5.30 -9.64 -17.12
N ALA A 178 6.57 -10.01 -17.19
CA ALA A 178 7.47 -10.01 -16.02
C ALA A 178 7.65 -8.58 -15.49
N PRO A 179 7.99 -8.38 -14.19
CA PRO A 179 8.15 -7.04 -13.61
C PRO A 179 9.09 -6.13 -14.41
N ALA A 180 10.21 -6.67 -14.90
CA ALA A 180 11.15 -5.92 -15.73
C ALA A 180 10.53 -5.47 -17.08
N GLN A 181 9.76 -6.35 -17.73
CA GLN A 181 9.09 -6.02 -18.98
C GLN A 181 7.98 -4.97 -18.77
N ALA A 182 7.15 -5.12 -17.73
CA ALA A 182 6.13 -4.13 -17.38
C ALA A 182 6.76 -2.75 -17.13
N ARG A 183 7.87 -2.70 -16.40
CA ARG A 183 8.63 -1.47 -16.14
C ARG A 183 9.14 -0.85 -17.46
N GLN A 184 9.75 -1.65 -18.34
CA GLN A 184 10.25 -1.19 -19.63
C GLN A 184 9.12 -0.63 -20.52
N THR A 185 7.95 -1.27 -20.51
CA THR A 185 6.76 -0.81 -21.24
C THR A 185 6.29 0.55 -20.73
N ILE A 186 6.21 0.74 -19.42
CA ILE A 186 5.84 2.04 -18.83
C ILE A 186 6.90 3.09 -19.14
N GLN A 187 8.19 2.73 -19.05
CA GLN A 187 9.29 3.64 -19.37
C GLN A 187 9.23 4.11 -20.84
N PHE A 188 8.92 3.20 -21.77
CA PHE A 188 8.73 3.56 -23.17
C PHE A 188 7.58 4.57 -23.34
N ALA A 189 6.40 4.30 -22.74
CA ALA A 189 5.26 5.21 -22.78
C ALA A 189 5.59 6.59 -22.16
N MET A 190 6.25 6.59 -21.01
CA MET A 190 6.69 7.82 -20.33
C MET A 190 7.64 8.65 -21.18
N ARG A 191 8.65 8.03 -21.79
CA ARG A 191 9.60 8.72 -22.68
C ARG A 191 8.93 9.28 -23.94
N SER A 192 7.95 8.56 -24.50
CA SER A 192 7.16 9.04 -25.64
C SER A 192 6.34 10.28 -25.28
N LEU A 193 5.72 10.30 -24.11
CA LEU A 193 5.01 11.47 -23.60
C LEU A 193 5.95 12.66 -23.38
N ILE A 194 7.12 12.45 -22.79
CA ILE A 194 8.14 13.49 -22.58
C ILE A 194 8.63 14.07 -23.91
N GLY A 195 8.86 13.21 -24.91
CA GLY A 195 9.28 13.66 -26.24
C GLY A 195 8.23 14.48 -26.98
N ALA A 196 6.95 14.31 -26.64
CA ALA A 196 5.85 15.06 -27.26
C ALA A 196 5.72 16.51 -26.72
N VAL A 197 6.15 16.79 -25.50
CA VAL A 197 6.08 18.15 -24.88
C VAL A 197 7.39 18.92 -25.01
N GLY A 198 8.47 18.29 -25.47
CA GLY A 198 9.78 18.94 -25.71
C GLY A 198 9.99 19.45 -27.15
N LYS A 199 8.91 19.44 -27.94
CA LYS A 199 8.86 20.03 -29.28
C LYS A 199 8.06 21.33 -29.23
#